data_bdde052e195a537b3aa366372c0fb6a6
#
_entry.id   bdde052e195a537b3aa366372c0fb6a6
#
_cell.length_a   1.000
_cell.length_b   1.000
_cell.length_c   1.000
_cell.angle_alpha   90.00
_cell.angle_beta   90.00
_cell.angle_gamma   90.00
#
_symmetry.space_group_name_H-M   'P 1'
#
loop_
_entity.id
_entity.type
_entity.pdbx_description
1 polymer ?
#
loop_
_entity_poly.entity_id
_entity_poly.type
_entity_poly.pdbx_seq_one_letter_code
_entity_poly.pdbx_strand_id
1 'polypeptide(L)'
;MECLQQLLEALEPVVVAAAGDFSQSYEGFSTDTRTVKAGNVFVALSGERFDGHDFVVGAAEAGAVCAIVERKVDAAITQIVVTDSGLAFGLAAKAWRGRFALPLAVVAGSNGKTTTTQMLASILLARWGAERMCATEGNFNNEVGVPKMLLKLAFEHRGAVIECGMNHRGEMARLADWTRPTVALLTNAQREHQEFLRGVEETARENGLVILSLIHI
;
A
#
# COMPACT_ATOMS: atom_id res chain seq x y z
N MET A 1 2.29 16.33 9.34
CA MET A 1 1.04 15.77 9.87
C MET A 1 -0.05 16.01 8.86
N GLU A 2 -0.90 15.06 8.61
CA GLU A 2 -2.07 15.19 7.76
C GLU A 2 -3.32 15.19 8.65
N CYS A 3 -4.36 15.87 8.19
CA CYS A 3 -5.64 15.93 8.87
C CYS A 3 -6.51 14.75 8.40
N LEU A 4 -7.32 14.17 9.29
CA LEU A 4 -8.25 13.09 8.97
C LEU A 4 -9.27 13.50 7.89
N GLN A 5 -9.56 14.78 7.74
CA GLN A 5 -10.42 15.29 6.68
C GLN A 5 -9.81 15.02 5.29
N GLN A 6 -8.50 15.22 5.12
CA GLN A 6 -7.80 14.93 3.85
C GLN A 6 -7.76 13.42 3.56
N LEU A 7 -7.64 12.61 4.61
CA LEU A 7 -7.74 11.15 4.47
C LEU A 7 -9.14 10.75 4.02
N LEU A 8 -10.20 11.29 4.64
CA LEU A 8 -11.58 11.03 4.26
C LEU A 8 -11.84 11.37 2.77
N GLU A 9 -11.33 12.51 2.31
CA GLU A 9 -11.41 12.92 0.90
C GLU A 9 -10.67 11.96 -0.02
N ALA A 10 -9.48 11.50 0.37
CA ALA A 10 -8.71 10.52 -0.41
C ALA A 10 -9.41 9.16 -0.52
N LEU A 11 -10.25 8.81 0.45
CA LEU A 11 -10.99 7.56 0.51
C LEU A 11 -12.42 7.66 -0.08
N GLU A 12 -12.85 8.85 -0.52
CA GLU A 12 -14.21 9.12 -1.02
C GLU A 12 -14.78 8.02 -1.92
N PRO A 13 -14.01 7.42 -2.87
CA PRO A 13 -14.54 6.38 -3.76
C PRO A 13 -15.04 5.10 -3.05
N VAL A 14 -14.63 4.87 -1.81
CA VAL A 14 -14.96 3.64 -1.06
C VAL A 14 -15.66 3.93 0.27
N VAL A 15 -15.85 5.19 0.64
CA VAL A 15 -16.52 5.59 1.90
C VAL A 15 -18.01 5.31 1.82
N VAL A 16 -18.53 4.64 2.85
CA VAL A 16 -19.96 4.38 3.05
C VAL A 16 -20.53 5.32 4.11
N ALA A 17 -19.76 5.53 5.19
CA ALA A 17 -20.14 6.43 6.30
C ALA A 17 -18.89 6.90 7.04
N ALA A 18 -19.01 8.01 7.75
CA ALA A 18 -17.96 8.53 8.58
C ALA A 18 -18.53 9.12 9.87
N ALA A 19 -17.88 8.90 11.00
CA ALA A 19 -18.36 9.38 12.32
C ALA A 19 -17.17 9.71 13.22
N GLY A 20 -17.20 10.88 13.85
CA GLY A 20 -16.18 11.34 14.78
C GLY A 20 -15.64 12.72 14.44
N ASP A 21 -14.46 13.04 14.96
CA ASP A 21 -13.77 14.32 14.75
C ASP A 21 -12.70 14.17 13.68
N PHE A 22 -12.95 14.75 12.50
CA PHE A 22 -12.03 14.72 11.35
C PHE A 22 -11.05 15.90 11.32
N SER A 23 -11.12 16.82 12.30
CA SER A 23 -10.15 17.92 12.43
C SER A 23 -8.80 17.48 12.98
N GLN A 24 -8.75 16.29 13.57
CA GLN A 24 -7.53 15.73 14.15
C GLN A 24 -6.48 15.41 13.10
N SER A 25 -5.21 15.57 13.47
CA SER A 25 -4.06 15.12 12.67
C SER A 25 -3.72 13.68 12.98
N TYR A 26 -3.13 12.99 12.01
CA TYR A 26 -2.58 11.65 12.20
C TYR A 26 -1.10 11.56 11.79
N GLU A 27 -0.38 10.57 12.33
CA GLU A 27 1.07 10.43 12.16
C GLU A 27 1.49 9.17 11.36
N GLY A 28 0.54 8.35 10.97
CA GLY A 28 0.82 7.14 10.20
C GLY A 28 -0.29 6.11 10.28
N PHE A 29 0.00 4.92 9.79
CA PHE A 29 -0.96 3.83 9.70
C PHE A 29 -0.44 2.57 10.41
N SER A 30 -1.35 1.79 10.99
CA SER A 30 -1.07 0.44 11.45
C SER A 30 -2.20 -0.51 11.05
N THR A 31 -1.83 -1.74 10.70
CA THR A 31 -2.75 -2.86 10.46
C THR A 31 -2.64 -3.93 11.54
N ASP A 32 -1.88 -3.66 12.63
CA ASP A 32 -1.59 -4.60 13.69
C ASP A 32 -1.53 -3.83 15.02
N THR A 33 -2.40 -4.18 15.96
CA THR A 33 -2.50 -3.50 17.27
C THR A 33 -1.22 -3.56 18.09
N ARG A 34 -0.36 -4.55 17.88
CA ARG A 34 0.95 -4.66 18.52
C ARG A 34 1.94 -3.57 18.10
N THR A 35 1.67 -2.93 16.97
CA THR A 35 2.53 -1.88 16.37
C THR A 35 1.85 -0.52 16.30
N VAL A 36 0.60 -0.41 16.76
CA VAL A 36 -0.10 0.87 16.86
C VAL A 36 0.68 1.82 17.77
N LYS A 37 0.79 3.05 17.33
CA LYS A 37 1.33 4.18 18.10
C LYS A 37 0.26 5.26 18.25
N ALA A 38 0.41 6.09 19.27
CA ALA A 38 -0.44 7.28 19.42
C ALA A 38 -0.41 8.11 18.14
N GLY A 39 -1.57 8.58 17.71
CA GLY A 39 -1.70 9.33 16.46
C GLY A 39 -1.87 8.48 15.20
N ASN A 40 -1.81 7.15 15.27
CA ASN A 40 -1.99 6.31 14.09
C ASN A 40 -3.46 6.21 13.64
N VAL A 41 -3.66 5.97 12.35
CA VAL A 41 -4.90 5.42 11.79
C VAL A 41 -4.77 3.90 11.78
N PHE A 42 -5.70 3.22 12.44
CA PHE A 42 -5.77 1.76 12.42
C PHE A 42 -6.61 1.31 11.22
N VAL A 43 -6.10 0.37 10.45
CA VAL A 43 -6.82 -0.24 9.31
C VAL A 43 -7.24 -1.64 9.69
N ALA A 44 -8.54 -1.86 9.87
CA ALA A 44 -9.12 -3.14 10.25
C ALA A 44 -9.25 -4.05 9.02
N LEU A 45 -8.12 -4.66 8.62
CA LEU A 45 -8.10 -5.62 7.52
C LEU A 45 -8.78 -6.92 7.95
N SER A 46 -9.61 -7.48 7.07
CA SER A 46 -10.20 -8.80 7.24
C SER A 46 -9.45 -9.83 6.40
N GLY A 47 -9.20 -11.00 6.98
CA GLY A 47 -8.53 -12.12 6.32
C GLY A 47 -9.23 -13.43 6.67
N GLU A 48 -8.82 -14.51 6.02
CA GLU A 48 -9.45 -15.84 6.20
C GLU A 48 -9.41 -16.35 7.66
N ARG A 49 -8.41 -15.95 8.46
CA ARG A 49 -8.15 -16.48 9.80
C ARG A 49 -8.37 -15.48 10.93
N PHE A 50 -8.58 -14.21 10.61
CA PHE A 50 -8.79 -13.17 11.60
C PHE A 50 -9.59 -12.02 11.01
N ASP A 51 -10.29 -11.28 11.86
CA ASP A 51 -11.01 -10.08 11.51
C ASP A 51 -10.41 -8.88 12.28
N GLY A 52 -9.87 -7.92 11.54
CA GLY A 52 -9.26 -6.71 12.10
C GLY A 52 -10.23 -5.87 12.93
N HIS A 53 -11.53 -6.01 12.70
CA HIS A 53 -12.57 -5.29 13.45
C HIS A 53 -12.59 -5.65 14.94
N ASP A 54 -12.22 -6.88 15.28
CA ASP A 54 -12.15 -7.34 16.69
C ASP A 54 -11.08 -6.60 17.49
N PHE A 55 -10.15 -5.92 16.80
CA PHE A 55 -9.02 -5.23 17.40
C PHE A 55 -9.17 -3.71 17.46
N VAL A 56 -10.29 -3.15 16.99
CA VAL A 56 -10.50 -1.68 16.93
C VAL A 56 -10.49 -1.05 18.30
N VAL A 57 -11.10 -1.70 19.30
CA VAL A 57 -11.10 -1.23 20.69
C VAL A 57 -9.67 -1.17 21.22
N GLY A 58 -8.90 -2.26 21.06
CA GLY A 58 -7.49 -2.29 21.48
C GLY A 58 -6.61 -1.27 20.74
N ALA A 59 -6.91 -0.98 19.46
CA ALA A 59 -6.21 0.07 18.73
C ALA A 59 -6.51 1.47 19.29
N ALA A 60 -7.76 1.74 19.67
CA ALA A 60 -8.16 2.99 20.32
C ALA A 60 -7.44 3.16 21.68
N GLU A 61 -7.40 2.09 22.51
CA GLU A 61 -6.69 2.08 23.78
C GLU A 61 -5.17 2.29 23.63
N ALA A 62 -4.59 1.82 22.52
CA ALA A 62 -3.19 2.04 22.16
C ALA A 62 -2.91 3.45 21.59
N GLY A 63 -3.96 4.29 21.47
CA GLY A 63 -3.83 5.69 21.06
C GLY A 63 -4.04 5.95 19.58
N ALA A 64 -4.63 5.02 18.82
CA ALA A 64 -5.09 5.32 17.46
C ALA A 64 -6.14 6.45 17.50
N VAL A 65 -6.07 7.36 16.55
CA VAL A 65 -6.99 8.52 16.44
C VAL A 65 -8.16 8.24 15.50
N CYS A 66 -8.01 7.27 14.62
CA CYS A 66 -9.04 6.87 13.66
C CYS A 66 -8.93 5.38 13.34
N ALA A 67 -10.05 4.76 13.00
CA ALA A 67 -10.10 3.41 12.45
C ALA A 67 -10.80 3.42 11.07
N ILE A 68 -10.18 2.76 10.09
CA ILE A 68 -10.82 2.41 8.81
C ILE A 68 -11.41 1.02 8.98
N VAL A 69 -12.71 0.89 8.78
CA VAL A 69 -13.49 -0.32 9.08
C VAL A 69 -14.48 -0.61 7.95
N GLU A 70 -14.89 -1.86 7.76
CA GLU A 70 -15.93 -2.23 6.78
C GLU A 70 -17.33 -2.24 7.43
N ARG A 71 -17.40 -2.27 8.75
CA ARG A 71 -18.61 -2.12 9.56
C ARG A 71 -18.33 -1.31 10.80
N LYS A 72 -19.29 -0.54 11.24
CA LYS A 72 -19.17 0.24 12.48
C LYS A 72 -18.92 -0.69 13.67
N VAL A 73 -17.95 -0.31 14.50
CA VAL A 73 -17.60 -0.99 15.77
C VAL A 73 -17.98 -0.07 16.93
N ASP A 74 -18.46 -0.64 18.02
CA ASP A 74 -18.71 0.11 19.26
C ASP A 74 -17.39 0.38 19.97
N ALA A 75 -16.75 1.47 19.59
CA ALA A 75 -15.46 1.92 20.11
C ALA A 75 -15.41 3.46 20.11
N ALA A 76 -14.77 4.01 21.16
CA ALA A 76 -14.63 5.46 21.34
C ALA A 76 -13.48 6.03 20.47
N ILE A 77 -13.61 5.93 19.16
CA ILE A 77 -12.63 6.37 18.16
C ILE A 77 -13.35 6.88 16.91
N THR A 78 -12.76 7.87 16.23
CA THR A 78 -13.23 8.30 14.89
C THR A 78 -13.19 7.11 13.93
N GLN A 79 -14.26 6.90 13.17
CA GLN A 79 -14.35 5.77 12.24
C GLN A 79 -14.72 6.23 10.83
N ILE A 80 -14.00 5.68 9.86
CA ILE A 80 -14.32 5.76 8.43
C ILE A 80 -14.79 4.37 8.01
N VAL A 81 -16.09 4.25 7.73
CA VAL A 81 -16.66 2.99 7.24
C VAL A 81 -16.54 2.95 5.73
N VAL A 82 -15.93 1.91 5.22
CA VAL A 82 -15.62 1.73 3.80
C VAL A 82 -16.18 0.42 3.26
N THR A 83 -16.28 0.29 1.95
CA THR A 83 -16.72 -0.95 1.29
C THR A 83 -15.66 -2.06 1.35
N ASP A 84 -14.37 -1.69 1.43
CA ASP A 84 -13.22 -2.59 1.40
C ASP A 84 -12.03 -1.89 2.09
N SER A 85 -11.59 -2.42 3.22
CA SER A 85 -10.52 -1.84 4.03
C SER A 85 -9.14 -1.99 3.38
N GLY A 86 -8.92 -3.04 2.59
CA GLY A 86 -7.70 -3.25 1.81
C GLY A 86 -7.57 -2.21 0.69
N LEU A 87 -8.67 -2.00 -0.05
CA LEU A 87 -8.72 -0.96 -1.08
C LEU A 87 -8.55 0.44 -0.48
N ALA A 88 -9.20 0.73 0.65
CA ALA A 88 -9.04 1.99 1.37
C ALA A 88 -7.58 2.21 1.78
N PHE A 89 -6.90 1.17 2.26
CA PHE A 89 -5.48 1.25 2.61
C PHE A 89 -4.61 1.56 1.39
N GLY A 90 -4.88 0.95 0.24
CA GLY A 90 -4.22 1.26 -1.03
C GLY A 90 -4.44 2.71 -1.48
N LEU A 91 -5.67 3.22 -1.37
CA LEU A 91 -6.01 4.61 -1.72
C LEU A 91 -5.32 5.62 -0.80
N ALA A 92 -5.26 5.36 0.51
CA ALA A 92 -4.50 6.18 1.45
C ALA A 92 -3.01 6.23 1.07
N ALA A 93 -2.43 5.08 0.73
CA ALA A 93 -1.04 5.00 0.28
C ALA A 93 -0.81 5.70 -1.07
N LYS A 94 -1.76 5.61 -2.02
CA LYS A 94 -1.73 6.35 -3.29
C LYS A 94 -1.75 7.87 -3.07
N ALA A 95 -2.61 8.35 -2.17
CA ALA A 95 -2.68 9.78 -1.82
C ALA A 95 -1.35 10.25 -1.22
N TRP A 96 -0.78 9.48 -0.30
CA TRP A 96 0.54 9.75 0.26
C TRP A 96 1.64 9.75 -0.80
N ARG A 97 1.70 8.71 -1.67
CA ARG A 97 2.63 8.63 -2.81
C ARG A 97 2.55 9.85 -3.71
N GLY A 98 1.37 10.38 -3.94
CA GLY A 98 1.13 11.55 -4.79
C GLY A 98 1.84 12.82 -4.34
N ARG A 99 2.32 12.89 -3.10
CA ARG A 99 3.04 14.07 -2.53
C ARG A 99 4.51 14.11 -2.90
N PHE A 100 5.03 13.04 -3.48
CA PHE A 100 6.46 12.89 -3.77
C PHE A 100 6.72 12.90 -5.27
N ALA A 101 7.57 13.81 -5.72
CA ALA A 101 8.04 13.88 -7.11
C ALA A 101 9.29 12.99 -7.36
N LEU A 102 9.70 12.19 -6.37
CA LEU A 102 10.87 11.31 -6.47
C LEU A 102 10.67 10.21 -7.52
N PRO A 103 11.72 9.77 -8.23
CA PRO A 103 11.69 8.61 -9.08
C PRO A 103 11.36 7.34 -8.26
N LEU A 104 10.37 6.58 -8.72
CA LEU A 104 9.97 5.32 -8.14
C LEU A 104 10.01 4.24 -9.21
N ALA A 105 10.88 3.26 -9.01
CA ALA A 105 10.97 2.07 -9.84
C ALA A 105 10.08 0.96 -9.27
N VAL A 106 9.24 0.37 -10.12
CA VAL A 106 8.53 -0.86 -9.81
C VAL A 106 9.23 -2.04 -10.46
N VAL A 107 9.40 -3.13 -9.71
CA VAL A 107 9.91 -4.41 -10.20
C VAL A 107 8.79 -5.44 -10.11
N ALA A 108 8.38 -5.97 -11.25
CA ALA A 108 7.34 -7.01 -11.38
C ALA A 108 7.85 -8.21 -12.19
N GLY A 109 7.04 -9.25 -12.31
CA GLY A 109 7.32 -10.46 -13.10
C GLY A 109 7.25 -11.73 -12.27
N SER A 110 7.36 -12.87 -12.93
CA SER A 110 7.18 -14.18 -12.29
C SER A 110 8.33 -14.54 -11.36
N ASN A 111 9.57 -14.42 -11.84
CA ASN A 111 10.77 -14.83 -11.10
C ASN A 111 11.81 -13.71 -11.07
N GLY A 112 12.64 -13.70 -10.01
CA GLY A 112 13.75 -12.75 -9.89
C GLY A 112 13.37 -11.34 -9.42
N LYS A 113 12.13 -11.08 -9.09
CA LYS A 113 11.65 -9.80 -8.54
C LYS A 113 12.49 -9.33 -7.36
N THR A 114 12.55 -10.14 -6.31
CA THR A 114 13.26 -9.80 -5.07
C THR A 114 14.74 -9.59 -5.30
N THR A 115 15.39 -10.46 -6.07
CA THR A 115 16.82 -10.29 -6.41
C THR A 115 17.07 -8.97 -7.13
N THR A 116 16.26 -8.67 -8.16
CA THR A 116 16.38 -7.43 -8.92
C THR A 116 16.10 -6.20 -8.05
N THR A 117 15.07 -6.27 -7.18
CA THR A 117 14.76 -5.22 -6.21
C THR A 117 15.94 -4.96 -5.28
N GLN A 118 16.57 -6.00 -4.75
CA GLN A 118 17.73 -5.88 -3.86
C GLN A 118 18.96 -5.32 -4.60
N MET A 119 19.18 -5.72 -5.86
CA MET A 119 20.28 -5.15 -6.66
C MET A 119 20.07 -3.64 -6.89
N LEU A 120 18.87 -3.22 -7.28
CA LEU A 120 18.54 -1.81 -7.45
C LEU A 120 18.65 -1.06 -6.11
N ALA A 121 18.12 -1.62 -5.04
CA ALA A 121 18.23 -1.04 -3.70
C ALA A 121 19.70 -0.84 -3.29
N SER A 122 20.57 -1.81 -3.57
CA SER A 122 22.01 -1.70 -3.29
C SER A 122 22.70 -0.57 -4.07
N ILE A 123 22.30 -0.36 -5.33
CA ILE A 123 22.78 0.76 -6.15
C ILE A 123 22.30 2.11 -5.56
N LEU A 124 21.02 2.22 -5.19
CA LEU A 124 20.48 3.43 -4.59
C LEU A 124 21.12 3.71 -3.22
N LEU A 125 21.31 2.66 -2.41
CA LEU A 125 22.00 2.74 -1.12
C LEU A 125 23.42 3.29 -1.27
N ALA A 126 24.19 2.74 -2.22
CA ALA A 126 25.53 3.22 -2.50
C ALA A 126 25.55 4.67 -3.01
N ARG A 127 24.52 5.10 -3.75
CA ARG A 127 24.44 6.44 -4.33
C ARG A 127 23.97 7.51 -3.35
N TRP A 128 23.03 7.20 -2.46
CA TRP A 128 22.34 8.21 -1.63
C TRP A 128 22.40 7.94 -0.12
N GLY A 129 22.75 6.72 0.30
CA GLY A 129 22.66 6.29 1.70
C GLY A 129 21.24 5.81 2.08
N ALA A 130 21.16 5.06 3.18
CA ALA A 130 19.93 4.41 3.64
C ALA A 130 18.80 5.40 3.93
N GLU A 131 19.12 6.54 4.54
CA GLU A 131 18.16 7.57 4.94
C GLU A 131 17.49 8.30 3.75
N ARG A 132 18.01 8.08 2.52
CA ARG A 132 17.54 8.81 1.33
C ARG A 132 16.95 7.91 0.27
N MET A 133 16.67 6.67 0.62
CA MET A 133 16.04 5.73 -0.30
C MET A 133 15.00 4.87 0.41
N CYS A 134 13.99 4.45 -0.34
CA CYS A 134 13.00 3.48 0.14
C CYS A 134 13.02 2.26 -0.78
N ALA A 135 13.06 1.06 -0.22
CA ALA A 135 12.97 -0.16 -0.99
C ALA A 135 12.09 -1.19 -0.27
N THR A 136 11.46 -2.07 -1.04
CA THR A 136 10.64 -3.14 -0.48
C THR A 136 11.43 -3.97 0.52
N GLU A 137 10.85 -4.15 1.69
CA GLU A 137 11.37 -4.98 2.77
C GLU A 137 10.67 -6.35 2.77
N GLY A 138 11.45 -7.41 2.95
CA GLY A 138 10.89 -8.76 3.03
C GLY A 138 10.06 -9.11 1.79
N ASN A 139 8.82 -9.51 2.02
CA ASN A 139 7.86 -9.89 0.98
C ASN A 139 6.66 -8.90 0.87
N PHE A 140 6.85 -7.63 1.21
CA PHE A 140 5.81 -6.60 1.13
C PHE A 140 5.54 -6.16 -0.31
N ASN A 141 5.11 -7.09 -1.15
CA ASN A 141 4.94 -6.93 -2.59
C ASN A 141 3.48 -7.08 -3.09
N ASN A 142 2.54 -7.34 -2.19
CA ASN A 142 1.11 -7.54 -2.48
C ASN A 142 0.26 -6.32 -2.08
N GLU A 143 -1.07 -6.45 -2.19
CA GLU A 143 -2.05 -5.38 -1.90
C GLU A 143 -2.04 -4.87 -0.43
N VAL A 144 -1.42 -5.58 0.50
CA VAL A 144 -1.19 -5.10 1.88
C VAL A 144 0.24 -4.57 2.05
N GLY A 145 1.19 -5.24 1.43
CA GLY A 145 2.61 -4.93 1.56
C GLY A 145 3.02 -3.64 0.83
N VAL A 146 2.57 -3.48 -0.41
CA VAL A 146 2.88 -2.29 -1.22
C VAL A 146 2.38 -1.00 -0.55
N PRO A 147 1.14 -0.89 -0.06
CA PRO A 147 0.71 0.27 0.71
C PRO A 147 1.59 0.56 1.92
N LYS A 148 1.99 -0.47 2.69
CA LYS A 148 2.92 -0.29 3.82
C LYS A 148 4.25 0.34 3.38
N MET A 149 4.78 -0.08 2.24
CA MET A 149 6.03 0.47 1.70
C MET A 149 5.87 1.91 1.21
N LEU A 150 4.77 2.22 0.52
CA LEU A 150 4.48 3.58 0.06
C LEU A 150 4.32 4.56 1.22
N LEU A 151 3.69 4.15 2.31
CA LEU A 151 3.50 4.97 3.51
C LEU A 151 4.80 5.19 4.30
N LYS A 152 5.89 4.47 4.01
CA LYS A 152 7.24 4.75 4.50
C LYS A 152 7.97 5.84 3.72
N LEU A 153 7.42 6.31 2.61
CA LEU A 153 8.05 7.41 1.85
C LEU A 153 8.15 8.66 2.73
N ALA A 154 9.31 9.29 2.70
CA ALA A 154 9.66 10.49 3.44
C ALA A 154 10.25 11.56 2.50
N PHE A 155 10.17 12.82 2.89
CA PHE A 155 10.61 13.95 2.05
C PHE A 155 12.13 13.98 1.82
N GLU A 156 12.89 13.29 2.66
CA GLU A 156 14.33 13.10 2.53
C GLU A 156 14.70 12.11 1.43
N HIS A 157 13.77 11.23 1.04
CA HIS A 157 14.04 10.22 0.03
C HIS A 157 14.29 10.84 -1.35
N ARG A 158 15.25 10.28 -2.08
CA ARG A 158 15.66 10.68 -3.44
C ARG A 158 15.20 9.70 -4.51
N GLY A 159 14.78 8.51 -4.09
CA GLY A 159 14.24 7.49 -4.96
C GLY A 159 13.70 6.31 -4.19
N ALA A 160 12.89 5.51 -4.86
CA ALA A 160 12.32 4.30 -4.28
C ALA A 160 12.34 3.13 -5.26
N VAL A 161 12.43 1.90 -4.72
CA VAL A 161 12.26 0.65 -5.47
C VAL A 161 11.20 -0.18 -4.79
N ILE A 162 10.08 -0.40 -5.45
CA ILE A 162 8.95 -1.16 -4.93
C ILE A 162 8.78 -2.44 -5.74
N GLU A 163 8.83 -3.58 -5.06
CA GLU A 163 8.48 -4.87 -5.65
C GLU A 163 6.96 -4.99 -5.73
N CYS A 164 6.43 -5.39 -6.88
CA CYS A 164 5.02 -5.69 -7.07
C CYS A 164 4.83 -7.13 -7.51
N GLY A 165 4.05 -7.89 -6.75
CA GLY A 165 3.64 -9.26 -7.05
C GLY A 165 2.13 -9.37 -7.02
N MET A 166 1.59 -10.27 -7.80
CA MET A 166 0.15 -10.55 -7.90
C MET A 166 -0.11 -12.03 -7.76
N ASN A 167 -1.29 -12.39 -7.29
CA ASN A 167 -1.83 -13.74 -7.30
C ASN A 167 -3.07 -13.84 -8.21
N HIS A 168 -3.85 -12.75 -8.31
CA HIS A 168 -5.13 -12.70 -9.02
C HIS A 168 -5.12 -11.63 -10.09
N ARG A 169 -6.05 -11.77 -11.04
CA ARG A 169 -6.31 -10.77 -12.08
C ARG A 169 -6.67 -9.42 -11.48
N GLY A 170 -6.13 -8.36 -12.07
CA GLY A 170 -6.43 -6.97 -11.70
C GLY A 170 -5.62 -6.46 -10.50
N GLU A 171 -4.95 -7.31 -9.73
CA GLU A 171 -4.09 -6.87 -8.62
C GLU A 171 -2.95 -5.98 -9.14
N MET A 172 -2.29 -6.37 -10.23
CA MET A 172 -1.20 -5.56 -10.79
C MET A 172 -1.67 -4.18 -11.24
N ALA A 173 -2.88 -4.07 -11.81
CA ALA A 173 -3.44 -2.78 -12.18
C ALA A 173 -3.62 -1.86 -10.97
N ARG A 174 -4.11 -2.40 -9.84
CA ARG A 174 -4.24 -1.64 -8.59
C ARG A 174 -2.88 -1.24 -8.02
N LEU A 175 -1.92 -2.17 -7.98
CA LEU A 175 -0.56 -1.88 -7.50
C LEU A 175 0.12 -0.81 -8.35
N ALA A 176 -0.04 -0.86 -9.66
CA ALA A 176 0.48 0.15 -10.59
C ALA A 176 -0.16 1.53 -10.35
N ASP A 177 -1.49 1.57 -10.16
CA ASP A 177 -2.23 2.79 -9.86
C ASP A 177 -1.80 3.41 -8.52
N TRP A 178 -1.56 2.59 -7.49
CA TRP A 178 -1.14 3.09 -6.17
C TRP A 178 0.31 3.55 -6.16
N THR A 179 1.21 2.82 -6.82
CA THR A 179 2.64 3.14 -6.85
C THR A 179 2.96 4.34 -7.75
N ARG A 180 2.17 4.56 -8.81
CA ARG A 180 2.43 5.58 -9.83
C ARG A 180 3.92 5.62 -10.19
N PRO A 181 4.43 4.53 -10.78
CA PRO A 181 5.86 4.40 -11.05
C PRO A 181 6.33 5.42 -12.09
N THR A 182 7.58 5.80 -12.01
CA THR A 182 8.28 6.57 -13.07
C THR A 182 9.14 5.67 -13.94
N VAL A 183 9.46 4.47 -13.43
CA VAL A 183 10.19 3.41 -14.13
C VAL A 183 9.54 2.08 -13.76
N ALA A 184 9.35 1.20 -14.73
CA ALA A 184 8.91 -0.17 -14.51
C ALA A 184 9.91 -1.17 -15.12
N LEU A 185 10.18 -2.23 -14.40
CA LEU A 185 10.99 -3.34 -14.84
C LEU A 185 10.19 -4.63 -14.70
N LEU A 186 9.98 -5.30 -15.81
CA LEU A 186 9.40 -6.63 -15.86
C LEU A 186 10.54 -7.65 -16.06
N THR A 187 10.78 -8.50 -15.06
CA THR A 187 11.89 -9.46 -15.11
C THR A 187 11.65 -10.56 -16.15
N ASN A 188 10.49 -11.18 -16.08
CA ASN A 188 10.02 -12.20 -17.03
C ASN A 188 8.54 -12.50 -16.81
N ALA A 189 7.93 -13.25 -17.75
CA ALA A 189 6.62 -13.83 -17.60
C ALA A 189 6.72 -15.34 -17.79
N GLN A 190 6.42 -16.10 -16.75
CA GLN A 190 6.44 -17.56 -16.75
C GLN A 190 5.13 -18.10 -16.14
N ARG A 191 5.01 -19.41 -16.07
CA ARG A 191 3.85 -20.04 -15.43
C ARG A 191 3.93 -19.83 -13.93
N GLU A 192 3.03 -19.01 -13.42
CA GLU A 192 2.83 -18.77 -11.98
C GLU A 192 1.32 -18.68 -11.70
N HIS A 193 0.91 -18.99 -10.49
CA HIS A 193 -0.49 -18.86 -10.04
C HIS A 193 -1.51 -19.46 -11.01
N GLN A 194 -1.22 -20.67 -11.56
CA GLN A 194 -2.02 -21.31 -12.63
C GLN A 194 -3.45 -21.64 -12.17
N GLU A 195 -3.71 -21.61 -10.89
CA GLU A 195 -5.06 -21.73 -10.32
C GLU A 195 -5.94 -20.54 -10.71
N PHE A 196 -5.33 -19.36 -10.90
CA PHE A 196 -6.02 -18.09 -11.17
C PHE A 196 -5.69 -17.50 -12.55
N LEU A 197 -4.52 -17.84 -13.11
CA LEU A 197 -4.03 -17.33 -14.40
C LEU A 197 -3.94 -18.47 -15.44
N ARG A 198 -4.60 -18.31 -16.57
CA ARG A 198 -4.70 -19.34 -17.62
C ARG A 198 -3.49 -19.32 -18.57
N GLY A 199 -2.29 -19.58 -18.05
CA GLY A 199 -1.07 -19.72 -18.85
C GLY A 199 -0.19 -18.47 -18.89
N VAL A 200 0.93 -18.59 -19.61
CA VAL A 200 1.99 -17.57 -19.68
C VAL A 200 1.52 -16.28 -20.32
N GLU A 201 0.64 -16.35 -21.31
CA GLU A 201 0.13 -15.15 -21.99
C GLU A 201 -0.68 -14.26 -21.05
N GLU A 202 -1.46 -14.86 -20.21
CA GLU A 202 -2.25 -14.12 -19.22
C GLU A 202 -1.34 -13.55 -18.12
N THR A 203 -0.39 -14.33 -17.62
CA THR A 203 0.65 -13.86 -16.71
C THR A 203 1.41 -12.67 -17.29
N ALA A 204 1.79 -12.75 -18.58
CA ALA A 204 2.49 -11.65 -19.27
C ALA A 204 1.61 -10.41 -19.38
N ARG A 205 0.32 -10.58 -19.68
CA ARG A 205 -0.63 -9.48 -19.80
C ARG A 205 -0.83 -8.78 -18.45
N GLU A 206 -1.07 -9.54 -17.38
CA GLU A 206 -1.28 -8.98 -16.04
C GLU A 206 -0.02 -8.27 -15.53
N ASN A 207 1.15 -8.93 -15.56
CA ASN A 207 2.41 -8.29 -15.17
C ASN A 207 2.73 -7.06 -16.02
N GLY A 208 2.36 -7.08 -17.31
CA GLY A 208 2.56 -5.97 -18.24
C GLY A 208 1.76 -4.71 -17.90
N LEU A 209 0.71 -4.80 -17.09
CA LEU A 209 -0.09 -3.64 -16.68
C LEU A 209 0.74 -2.57 -15.97
N VAL A 210 1.81 -2.96 -15.27
CA VAL A 210 2.73 -2.01 -14.66
C VAL A 210 3.49 -1.17 -15.68
N ILE A 211 3.79 -1.73 -16.85
CA ILE A 211 4.42 -0.99 -17.96
C ILE A 211 3.41 -0.07 -18.61
N LEU A 212 2.19 -0.56 -18.84
CA LEU A 212 1.12 0.25 -19.42
C LEU A 212 0.76 1.45 -18.54
N SER A 213 0.94 1.36 -17.23
CA SER A 213 0.71 2.48 -16.31
C SER A 213 1.68 3.67 -16.53
N LEU A 214 2.79 3.46 -17.21
CA LEU A 214 3.75 4.52 -17.60
C LEU A 214 3.33 5.28 -18.87
N ILE A 215 2.38 4.74 -19.62
CA ILE A 215 1.95 5.33 -20.90
C ILE A 215 0.83 6.34 -20.63
N HIS A 216 1.10 7.30 -19.77
CA HIS A 216 0.24 8.47 -19.54
C HIS A 216 0.72 9.65 -20.39
N ILE A 217 1.01 9.35 -21.63
CA ILE A 217 1.46 10.38 -22.57
C ILE A 217 0.29 10.71 -23.48
#